data_25e91c054dc22524cadbf4b0adadba6d
#
_entry.id   25e91c054dc22524cadbf4b0adadba6d
#
_cell.length_a   1.000
_cell.length_b   1.000
_cell.length_c   1.000
_cell.angle_alpha   90.00
_cell.angle_beta   90.00
_cell.angle_gamma   90.00
#
_symmetry.space_group_name_H-M   'P 1'
#
loop_
_entity.id
_entity.type
_entity.pdbx_description
1 polymer ?
#
loop_
_entity_poly.entity_id
_entity_poly.type
_entity_poly.pdbx_seq_one_letter_code
_entity_poly.pdbx_strand_id
1 'polypeptide(L)'
;MSGSNVKRGASKRELADQVIGDIRRFKADNGLDRLVLVWCGSTEVFMEESPVHQSLAAFEAGLDRSDPAIPSSMIYAYAAIKEGIPYANAAPNLSADVPALTALAAETGAPLAGKDLKTGQTLIKTIIAPGLKARLLGVAGWYSTNILGNRDGEVLDDPESFKTKEESKKSVLDYILQPDLYPTLYDDLHHVVRINYYPPRGDNKEGWDNIDLVGWLGYPMQLKINFLCRDSVLAAPIVLDLVLLLDLARRAGMAGIQEWLSFYFKSPIHAPDIYPEHDLFIQLMKLKNTLRYLRGEELITHLGLEYYD
;
A
#
# COMPACT_ATOMS: atom_id res chain seq x y z
N MET A 1 1.30 17.37 -15.27
CA MET A 1 2.67 16.81 -15.29
C MET A 1 3.42 17.39 -16.49
N SER A 2 4.65 17.79 -16.28
CA SER A 2 5.55 18.22 -17.35
C SER A 2 6.73 17.24 -17.41
N GLY A 3 7.01 16.72 -18.60
CA GLY A 3 8.11 15.79 -18.82
C GLY A 3 8.32 15.54 -20.31
N SER A 4 9.51 15.12 -20.70
CA SER A 4 9.85 14.86 -22.11
C SER A 4 9.16 13.61 -22.69
N ASN A 5 8.73 12.69 -21.82
CA ASN A 5 8.16 11.39 -22.21
C ASN A 5 6.66 11.27 -21.93
N VAL A 6 5.96 12.41 -21.75
CA VAL A 6 4.51 12.40 -21.53
C VAL A 6 3.80 11.98 -22.81
N LYS A 7 3.01 10.89 -22.73
CA LYS A 7 2.15 10.45 -23.84
C LYS A 7 1.03 11.45 -24.09
N ARG A 8 0.68 11.60 -25.35
CA ARG A 8 -0.44 12.42 -25.80
C ARG A 8 -1.40 11.54 -26.60
N GLY A 9 -2.70 11.75 -26.43
CA GLY A 9 -3.76 11.04 -27.14
C GLY A 9 -5.05 11.84 -27.12
N ALA A 10 -5.97 11.52 -28.01
CA ALA A 10 -7.28 12.13 -28.10
C ALA A 10 -8.21 11.68 -26.95
N SER A 11 -7.95 10.51 -26.38
CA SER A 11 -8.70 9.97 -25.26
C SER A 11 -7.80 9.17 -24.28
N LYS A 12 -8.31 8.88 -23.09
CA LYS A 12 -7.63 7.97 -22.13
C LYS A 12 -7.55 6.55 -22.67
N ARG A 13 -8.47 6.15 -23.54
CA ARG A 13 -8.40 4.88 -24.28
C ARG A 13 -7.14 4.83 -25.13
N GLU A 14 -6.89 5.83 -25.93
CA GLU A 14 -5.69 5.90 -26.76
C GLU A 14 -4.40 5.88 -25.90
N LEU A 15 -4.41 6.56 -24.74
CA LEU A 15 -3.29 6.53 -23.81
C LEU A 15 -3.07 5.11 -23.24
N ALA A 16 -4.15 4.39 -22.89
CA ALA A 16 -4.06 3.02 -22.43
C ALA A 16 -3.51 2.08 -23.52
N ASP A 17 -3.98 2.23 -24.75
CA ASP A 17 -3.50 1.45 -25.90
C ASP A 17 -2.01 1.72 -26.19
N GLN A 18 -1.57 2.97 -26.06
CA GLN A 18 -0.15 3.33 -26.18
C GLN A 18 0.70 2.68 -25.06
N VAL A 19 0.19 2.61 -23.81
CA VAL A 19 0.88 1.92 -22.71
C VAL A 19 0.95 0.43 -22.97
N ILE A 20 -0.13 -0.20 -23.43
CA ILE A 20 -0.15 -1.62 -23.83
C ILE A 20 0.90 -1.86 -24.95
N GLY A 21 0.95 -0.98 -25.95
CA GLY A 21 1.94 -1.04 -27.02
C GLY A 21 3.38 -0.96 -26.51
N ASP A 22 3.64 -0.09 -25.52
CA ASP A 22 4.98 0.00 -24.88
C ASP A 22 5.34 -1.28 -24.10
N ILE A 23 4.39 -1.82 -23.36
CA ILE A 23 4.57 -3.07 -22.60
C ILE A 23 4.93 -4.22 -23.55
N ARG A 24 4.15 -4.38 -24.64
CA ARG A 24 4.38 -5.43 -25.62
C ARG A 24 5.74 -5.28 -26.32
N ARG A 25 6.09 -4.04 -26.70
CA ARG A 25 7.38 -3.73 -27.31
C ARG A 25 8.53 -4.01 -26.36
N PHE A 26 8.44 -3.54 -25.10
CA PHE A 26 9.46 -3.81 -24.07
C PHE A 26 9.68 -5.31 -23.89
N LYS A 27 8.61 -6.09 -23.83
CA LYS A 27 8.68 -7.55 -23.72
C LYS A 27 9.40 -8.18 -24.90
N ALA A 28 9.04 -7.77 -26.13
CA ALA A 28 9.60 -8.31 -27.37
C ALA A 28 11.07 -7.92 -27.56
N ASP A 29 11.39 -6.63 -27.39
CA ASP A 29 12.73 -6.10 -27.63
C ASP A 29 13.77 -6.67 -26.66
N ASN A 30 13.35 -7.09 -25.48
CA ASN A 30 14.22 -7.69 -24.46
C ASN A 30 14.10 -9.23 -24.38
N GLY A 31 13.30 -9.87 -25.22
CA GLY A 31 13.13 -11.31 -25.22
C GLY A 31 12.60 -11.88 -23.90
N LEU A 32 11.69 -11.17 -23.23
CA LEU A 32 11.20 -11.51 -21.89
C LEU A 32 10.00 -12.46 -21.97
N ASP A 33 10.00 -13.50 -21.16
CA ASP A 33 8.86 -14.42 -21.05
C ASP A 33 7.72 -13.81 -20.22
N ARG A 34 8.05 -13.14 -19.12
CA ARG A 34 7.10 -12.60 -18.14
C ARG A 34 7.46 -11.18 -17.72
N LEU A 35 6.44 -10.45 -17.30
CA LEU A 35 6.56 -9.09 -16.80
C LEU A 35 5.77 -8.95 -15.49
N VAL A 36 6.19 -8.01 -14.67
CA VAL A 36 5.43 -7.48 -13.52
C VAL A 36 5.48 -5.97 -13.60
N LEU A 37 4.35 -5.30 -13.41
CA LEU A 37 4.28 -3.85 -13.37
C LEU A 37 4.10 -3.36 -11.93
N VAL A 38 5.00 -2.51 -11.46
CA VAL A 38 4.89 -1.84 -10.16
C VAL A 38 4.76 -0.34 -10.39
N TRP A 39 3.64 0.22 -9.93
CA TRP A 39 3.42 1.66 -9.97
C TRP A 39 4.14 2.35 -8.81
N CYS A 40 5.23 3.06 -9.12
CA CYS A 40 6.02 3.85 -8.18
C CYS A 40 5.91 5.36 -8.47
N GLY A 41 4.81 5.80 -9.07
CA GLY A 41 4.56 7.21 -9.36
C GLY A 41 4.21 8.02 -8.11
N SER A 42 4.20 9.35 -8.27
CA SER A 42 3.83 10.29 -7.20
C SER A 42 2.39 10.06 -6.72
N THR A 43 2.11 10.50 -5.50
CA THR A 43 0.75 10.58 -4.97
C THR A 43 -0.13 11.45 -5.86
N GLU A 44 -1.26 10.91 -6.29
CA GLU A 44 -2.29 11.63 -7.04
C GLU A 44 -3.29 12.29 -6.07
N VAL A 45 -4.08 13.23 -6.57
CA VAL A 45 -5.16 13.88 -5.81
C VAL A 45 -6.14 12.82 -5.29
N PHE A 46 -6.65 13.05 -4.07
CA PHE A 46 -7.61 12.16 -3.44
C PHE A 46 -8.84 11.95 -4.32
N MET A 47 -9.25 10.69 -4.47
CA MET A 47 -10.39 10.31 -5.28
C MET A 47 -11.16 9.20 -4.58
N GLU A 48 -12.48 9.34 -4.58
CA GLU A 48 -13.40 8.32 -4.13
C GLU A 48 -13.87 7.46 -5.32
N GLU A 49 -14.35 6.26 -5.02
CA GLU A 49 -14.99 5.45 -6.03
C GLU A 49 -16.22 6.16 -6.61
N SER A 50 -16.42 6.01 -7.90
CA SER A 50 -17.53 6.60 -8.65
C SER A 50 -18.17 5.55 -9.57
N PRO A 51 -19.31 5.83 -10.19
CA PRO A 51 -19.97 4.87 -11.08
C PRO A 51 -19.10 4.34 -12.22
N VAL A 52 -18.09 5.10 -12.66
CA VAL A 52 -17.15 4.65 -13.71
C VAL A 52 -16.27 3.48 -13.26
N HIS A 53 -16.10 3.27 -11.94
CA HIS A 53 -15.25 2.24 -11.37
C HIS A 53 -15.98 0.92 -11.10
N GLN A 54 -17.32 0.89 -11.21
CA GLN A 54 -18.15 -0.22 -10.72
C GLN A 54 -18.20 -1.44 -11.65
N SER A 55 -17.90 -1.25 -12.94
CA SER A 55 -17.83 -2.36 -13.90
C SER A 55 -16.82 -2.10 -15.01
N LEU A 56 -16.31 -3.18 -15.61
CA LEU A 56 -15.36 -3.06 -16.73
C LEU A 56 -15.98 -2.29 -17.89
N ALA A 57 -17.24 -2.52 -18.22
CA ALA A 57 -17.92 -1.78 -19.29
C ALA A 57 -18.02 -0.27 -19.01
N ALA A 58 -18.33 0.12 -17.77
CA ALA A 58 -18.39 1.52 -17.36
C ALA A 58 -16.98 2.16 -17.39
N PHE A 59 -15.97 1.42 -16.94
CA PHE A 59 -14.58 1.86 -16.93
C PHE A 59 -14.07 2.07 -18.36
N GLU A 60 -14.28 1.12 -19.26
CA GLU A 60 -13.88 1.21 -20.66
C GLU A 60 -14.59 2.35 -21.40
N ALA A 61 -15.90 2.53 -21.19
CA ALA A 61 -16.62 3.70 -21.68
C ALA A 61 -16.08 5.02 -21.09
N GLY A 62 -15.61 4.99 -19.83
CA GLY A 62 -14.94 6.10 -19.17
C GLY A 62 -13.60 6.46 -19.83
N LEU A 63 -12.81 5.46 -20.24
CA LEU A 63 -11.58 5.67 -21.02
C LEU A 63 -11.88 6.37 -22.35
N ASP A 64 -12.93 5.96 -23.06
CA ASP A 64 -13.32 6.51 -24.36
C ASP A 64 -13.71 8.00 -24.28
N ARG A 65 -14.47 8.39 -23.24
CA ARG A 65 -14.87 9.79 -23.01
C ARG A 65 -13.87 10.61 -22.18
N SER A 66 -12.71 10.02 -21.82
CA SER A 66 -11.67 10.66 -21.00
C SER A 66 -12.18 11.10 -19.61
N ASP A 67 -12.97 10.26 -18.95
CA ASP A 67 -13.56 10.55 -17.65
C ASP A 67 -12.51 11.01 -16.63
N PRO A 68 -12.69 12.16 -15.95
CA PRO A 68 -11.71 12.70 -15.01
C PRO A 68 -11.46 11.77 -13.81
N ALA A 69 -12.41 10.92 -13.44
CA ALA A 69 -12.28 9.95 -12.36
C ALA A 69 -11.36 8.76 -12.69
N ILE A 70 -10.77 8.69 -13.88
CA ILE A 70 -9.75 7.69 -14.24
C ILE A 70 -8.38 8.37 -14.27
N PRO A 71 -7.58 8.34 -13.20
CA PRO A 71 -6.25 8.94 -13.13
C PRO A 71 -5.21 8.11 -13.90
N SER A 72 -4.00 8.64 -13.99
CA SER A 72 -2.90 7.98 -14.71
C SER A 72 -2.57 6.59 -14.14
N SER A 73 -2.56 6.44 -12.82
CA SER A 73 -2.28 5.15 -12.17
C SER A 73 -3.27 4.05 -12.60
N MET A 74 -4.57 4.39 -12.76
CA MET A 74 -5.58 3.46 -13.25
C MET A 74 -5.38 3.07 -14.72
N ILE A 75 -4.88 3.98 -15.56
CA ILE A 75 -4.55 3.68 -16.96
C ILE A 75 -3.44 2.63 -17.04
N TYR A 76 -2.38 2.79 -16.23
CA TYR A 76 -1.30 1.81 -16.17
C TYR A 76 -1.75 0.47 -15.56
N ALA A 77 -2.59 0.52 -14.52
CA ALA A 77 -3.19 -0.69 -13.93
C ALA A 77 -4.03 -1.45 -14.98
N TYR A 78 -4.95 -0.75 -15.65
CA TYR A 78 -5.76 -1.34 -16.72
C TYR A 78 -4.91 -1.96 -17.81
N ALA A 79 -3.89 -1.24 -18.29
CA ALA A 79 -3.00 -1.74 -19.35
C ALA A 79 -2.27 -3.03 -18.94
N ALA A 80 -1.72 -3.08 -17.73
CA ALA A 80 -1.05 -4.28 -17.22
C ALA A 80 -2.01 -5.45 -17.05
N ILE A 81 -3.14 -5.21 -16.37
CA ILE A 81 -4.14 -6.25 -16.06
C ILE A 81 -4.77 -6.81 -17.35
N LYS A 82 -5.06 -5.95 -18.34
CA LYS A 82 -5.59 -6.36 -19.67
C LYS A 82 -4.65 -7.33 -20.38
N GLU A 83 -3.34 -7.18 -20.19
CA GLU A 83 -2.32 -8.09 -20.73
C GLU A 83 -2.03 -9.30 -19.81
N GLY A 84 -2.80 -9.49 -18.76
CA GLY A 84 -2.59 -10.57 -17.78
C GLY A 84 -1.30 -10.44 -16.99
N ILE A 85 -0.76 -9.22 -16.90
CA ILE A 85 0.50 -8.92 -16.19
C ILE A 85 0.18 -8.60 -14.73
N PRO A 86 0.89 -9.22 -13.77
CA PRO A 86 0.77 -8.87 -12.36
C PRO A 86 1.02 -7.38 -12.12
N TYR A 87 0.22 -6.79 -11.24
CA TYR A 87 0.29 -5.36 -10.93
C TYR A 87 0.39 -5.10 -9.43
N ALA A 88 1.30 -4.21 -9.03
CA ALA A 88 1.37 -3.69 -7.67
C ALA A 88 1.27 -2.17 -7.65
N ASN A 89 0.45 -1.64 -6.74
CA ASN A 89 0.38 -0.21 -6.47
C ASN A 89 1.26 0.15 -5.26
N ALA A 90 2.41 0.79 -5.52
CA ALA A 90 3.32 1.25 -4.48
C ALA A 90 2.94 2.62 -3.88
N ALA A 91 1.97 3.33 -4.47
CA ALA A 91 1.47 4.63 -4.04
C ALA A 91 0.12 4.50 -3.30
N PRO A 92 -0.33 5.53 -2.55
CA PRO A 92 -1.61 5.50 -1.84
C PRO A 92 -2.84 5.68 -2.73
N ASN A 93 -2.64 5.99 -4.01
CA ASN A 93 -3.71 6.32 -4.96
C ASN A 93 -4.74 5.19 -5.10
N LEU A 94 -6.00 5.53 -5.28
CA LEU A 94 -7.01 4.62 -5.79
C LEU A 94 -6.59 4.20 -7.21
N SER A 95 -6.37 2.90 -7.44
CA SER A 95 -5.82 2.38 -8.69
C SER A 95 -6.46 1.04 -9.08
N ALA A 96 -5.79 -0.09 -8.82
CA ALA A 96 -6.32 -1.42 -9.13
C ALA A 96 -7.39 -1.91 -8.13
N ASP A 97 -7.57 -1.24 -7.04
CA ASP A 97 -8.50 -1.51 -5.94
C ASP A 97 -9.92 -0.99 -6.20
N VAL A 98 -10.37 -1.09 -7.44
CA VAL A 98 -11.73 -0.75 -7.86
C VAL A 98 -12.43 -1.96 -8.49
N PRO A 99 -13.77 -2.12 -8.36
CA PRO A 99 -14.50 -3.30 -8.83
C PRO A 99 -14.22 -3.67 -10.29
N ALA A 100 -14.14 -2.68 -11.18
CA ALA A 100 -13.86 -2.90 -12.60
C ALA A 100 -12.52 -3.59 -12.84
N LEU A 101 -11.46 -3.16 -12.16
CA LEU A 101 -10.10 -3.69 -12.37
C LEU A 101 -9.83 -4.97 -11.59
N THR A 102 -10.45 -5.15 -10.42
CA THR A 102 -10.41 -6.42 -9.69
C THR A 102 -11.15 -7.53 -10.46
N ALA A 103 -12.29 -7.23 -11.10
CA ALA A 103 -12.98 -8.16 -11.97
C ALA A 103 -12.14 -8.53 -13.21
N LEU A 104 -11.54 -7.54 -13.88
CA LEU A 104 -10.65 -7.77 -15.02
C LEU A 104 -9.44 -8.63 -14.61
N ALA A 105 -8.89 -8.42 -13.42
CA ALA A 105 -7.77 -9.20 -12.92
C ALA A 105 -8.14 -10.68 -12.68
N ALA A 106 -9.32 -10.93 -12.16
CA ALA A 106 -9.85 -12.29 -12.02
C ALA A 106 -10.03 -12.96 -13.39
N GLU A 107 -10.56 -12.24 -14.38
CA GLU A 107 -10.77 -12.74 -15.75
C GLU A 107 -9.45 -13.05 -16.46
N THR A 108 -8.46 -12.16 -16.38
CA THR A 108 -7.15 -12.32 -17.06
C THR A 108 -6.17 -13.19 -16.29
N GLY A 109 -6.51 -13.53 -15.06
CA GLY A 109 -5.64 -14.27 -14.15
C GLY A 109 -4.46 -13.43 -13.62
N ALA A 110 -4.53 -12.10 -13.66
CA ALA A 110 -3.48 -11.22 -13.16
C ALA A 110 -3.51 -11.09 -11.64
N PRO A 111 -2.41 -11.39 -10.93
CA PRO A 111 -2.28 -11.08 -9.50
C PRO A 111 -2.22 -9.57 -9.26
N LEU A 112 -2.90 -9.10 -8.21
CA LEU A 112 -2.91 -7.70 -7.77
C LEU A 112 -2.38 -7.55 -6.36
N ALA A 113 -1.57 -6.53 -6.09
CA ALA A 113 -1.15 -6.15 -4.75
C ALA A 113 -1.16 -4.63 -4.58
N GLY A 114 -1.30 -4.17 -3.38
CA GLY A 114 -1.30 -2.74 -3.02
C GLY A 114 -1.83 -2.55 -1.61
N LYS A 115 -1.88 -1.31 -1.17
CA LYS A 115 -1.29 -0.09 -1.74
C LYS A 115 -0.44 0.65 -0.71
N ASP A 116 0.38 1.59 -1.17
CA ASP A 116 1.29 2.41 -0.37
C ASP A 116 2.34 1.58 0.39
N LEU A 117 3.58 1.56 -0.10
CA LEU A 117 4.66 0.77 0.50
C LEU A 117 4.91 1.12 1.96
N LYS A 118 5.00 0.10 2.80
CA LYS A 118 5.19 0.23 4.25
C LYS A 118 6.64 0.55 4.60
N THR A 119 6.95 1.82 4.63
CA THR A 119 8.23 2.38 5.01
C THR A 119 8.06 3.39 6.17
N GLY A 120 9.13 3.90 6.70
CA GLY A 120 9.13 5.01 7.64
C GLY A 120 8.23 4.81 8.88
N GLN A 121 7.47 5.85 9.24
CA GLN A 121 6.67 5.87 10.46
C GLN A 121 5.55 4.83 10.51
N THR A 122 4.93 4.49 9.37
CA THR A 122 3.89 3.45 9.38
C THR A 122 4.47 2.09 9.71
N LEU A 123 5.68 1.76 9.22
CA LEU A 123 6.39 0.57 9.65
C LEU A 123 6.56 0.56 11.18
N ILE A 124 7.03 1.67 11.77
CA ILE A 124 7.19 1.80 13.21
C ILE A 124 5.86 1.60 13.96
N LYS A 125 4.76 2.19 13.46
CA LYS A 125 3.42 1.97 14.05
C LYS A 125 3.03 0.50 14.06
N THR A 126 3.23 -0.22 12.97
CA THR A 126 2.88 -1.65 12.86
C THR A 126 3.80 -2.57 13.66
N ILE A 127 4.95 -2.10 14.12
CA ILE A 127 5.84 -2.81 15.05
C ILE A 127 5.42 -2.56 16.50
N ILE A 128 5.15 -1.30 16.86
CA ILE A 128 4.96 -0.88 18.26
C ILE A 128 3.53 -1.12 18.73
N ALA A 129 2.52 -0.73 17.96
CA ALA A 129 1.13 -0.81 18.37
C ALA A 129 0.68 -2.23 18.76
N PRO A 130 1.06 -3.31 18.05
CA PRO A 130 0.76 -4.68 18.48
C PRO A 130 1.36 -5.02 19.84
N GLY A 131 2.59 -4.58 20.12
CA GLY A 131 3.25 -4.79 21.41
C GLY A 131 2.57 -4.06 22.55
N LEU A 132 2.13 -2.80 22.33
CA LEU A 132 1.36 -2.03 23.32
C LEU A 132 0.03 -2.72 23.61
N LYS A 133 -0.70 -3.15 22.57
CA LYS A 133 -1.95 -3.90 22.69
C LYS A 133 -1.78 -5.21 23.42
N ALA A 134 -0.77 -6.02 23.09
CA ALA A 134 -0.48 -7.29 23.72
C ALA A 134 -0.18 -7.13 25.23
N ARG A 135 0.31 -5.96 25.65
CA ARG A 135 0.57 -5.63 27.06
C ARG A 135 -0.57 -4.87 27.73
N LEU A 136 -1.69 -4.65 27.02
CA LEU A 136 -2.86 -3.91 27.50
C LEU A 136 -2.50 -2.50 28.01
N LEU A 137 -1.56 -1.84 27.34
CA LEU A 137 -1.22 -0.46 27.62
C LEU A 137 -2.17 0.47 26.86
N GLY A 138 -2.79 1.39 27.56
CA GLY A 138 -3.62 2.44 26.97
C GLY A 138 -2.77 3.41 26.14
N VAL A 139 -3.35 3.96 25.09
CA VAL A 139 -2.72 4.98 24.24
C VAL A 139 -3.64 6.19 24.20
N ALA A 140 -3.28 7.25 24.95
CA ALA A 140 -4.04 8.49 25.00
C ALA A 140 -3.72 9.43 23.82
N GLY A 141 -2.48 9.33 23.29
CA GLY A 141 -2.09 10.17 22.16
C GLY A 141 -0.98 9.55 21.33
N TRP A 142 -1.03 9.81 20.02
CA TRP A 142 0.05 9.49 19.09
C TRP A 142 0.28 10.65 18.12
N TYR A 143 1.27 11.44 18.41
CA TYR A 143 1.64 12.58 17.57
C TYR A 143 2.80 12.20 16.66
N SER A 144 2.57 12.22 15.34
CA SER A 144 3.56 11.93 14.31
C SER A 144 3.85 13.16 13.48
N THR A 145 5.13 13.52 13.33
CA THR A 145 5.54 14.54 12.36
C THR A 145 6.69 14.03 11.50
N ASN A 146 6.70 14.46 10.23
CA ASN A 146 7.78 14.16 9.28
C ASN A 146 8.30 15.45 8.67
N ILE A 147 9.61 15.48 8.44
CA ILE A 147 10.27 16.48 7.60
C ILE A 147 10.95 15.77 6.45
N LEU A 148 10.70 16.21 5.21
CA LEU A 148 11.38 15.70 4.02
C LEU A 148 11.59 16.85 3.04
N GLY A 149 12.68 16.80 2.28
CA GLY A 149 13.10 17.90 1.41
C GLY A 149 13.09 17.55 -0.08
N ASN A 150 12.61 16.38 -0.45
CA ASN A 150 12.49 15.94 -1.83
C ASN A 150 11.15 16.35 -2.46
N ARG A 151 10.95 16.00 -3.73
CA ARG A 151 9.73 16.32 -4.47
C ARG A 151 8.47 15.67 -3.89
N ASP A 152 8.57 14.52 -3.23
CA ASP A 152 7.42 13.91 -2.54
C ASP A 152 6.95 14.80 -1.38
N GLY A 153 7.90 15.44 -0.67
CA GLY A 153 7.60 16.43 0.35
C GLY A 153 6.88 17.65 -0.20
N GLU A 154 7.35 18.17 -1.34
CA GLU A 154 6.73 19.30 -2.03
C GLU A 154 5.28 18.98 -2.46
N VAL A 155 5.03 17.78 -3.01
CA VAL A 155 3.69 17.34 -3.39
C VAL A 155 2.78 17.15 -2.18
N LEU A 156 3.30 16.65 -1.06
CA LEU A 156 2.53 16.40 0.16
C LEU A 156 2.31 17.65 1.03
N ASP A 157 2.95 18.76 0.69
CA ASP A 157 2.66 20.08 1.28
C ASP A 157 1.35 20.67 0.73
N ASP A 158 0.87 20.15 -0.43
CA ASP A 158 -0.44 20.46 -0.97
C ASP A 158 -1.56 19.76 -0.18
N PRO A 159 -2.58 20.49 0.32
CA PRO A 159 -3.63 19.92 1.17
C PRO A 159 -4.45 18.80 0.54
N GLU A 160 -4.70 18.85 -0.79
CA GLU A 160 -5.50 17.83 -1.48
C GLU A 160 -4.73 16.52 -1.62
N SER A 161 -3.43 16.61 -1.91
CA SER A 161 -2.53 15.45 -1.97
C SER A 161 -2.24 14.89 -0.57
N PHE A 162 -2.16 15.77 0.45
CA PHE A 162 -1.99 15.38 1.84
C PHE A 162 -3.15 14.52 2.37
N LYS A 163 -4.40 14.86 2.01
CA LYS A 163 -5.59 14.11 2.43
C LYS A 163 -5.50 12.62 2.09
N THR A 164 -5.05 12.28 0.87
CA THR A 164 -4.83 10.88 0.45
C THR A 164 -3.87 10.13 1.38
N LYS A 165 -2.82 10.81 1.83
CA LYS A 165 -1.80 10.23 2.72
C LYS A 165 -2.25 10.18 4.19
N GLU A 166 -3.04 11.14 4.63
CA GLU A 166 -3.58 11.22 5.99
C GLU A 166 -4.55 10.08 6.26
N GLU A 167 -5.50 9.83 5.38
CA GLU A 167 -6.46 8.73 5.46
C GLU A 167 -5.73 7.37 5.54
N SER A 168 -4.73 7.15 4.69
CA SER A 168 -3.90 5.95 4.72
C SER A 168 -3.15 5.72 6.04
N LYS A 169 -2.84 6.78 6.79
CA LYS A 169 -2.04 6.68 8.03
C LYS A 169 -2.88 6.58 9.30
N LYS A 170 -4.08 7.17 9.32
CA LYS A 170 -4.95 7.18 10.50
C LYS A 170 -5.55 5.81 10.78
N SER A 171 -6.06 5.15 9.77
CA SER A 171 -6.73 3.86 9.90
C SER A 171 -5.85 2.73 10.47
N VAL A 172 -4.53 2.81 10.30
CA VAL A 172 -3.61 1.74 10.74
C VAL A 172 -3.68 1.49 12.25
N LEU A 173 -3.72 2.55 13.07
CA LEU A 173 -3.80 2.39 14.53
C LEU A 173 -5.15 1.85 14.96
N ASP A 174 -6.23 2.30 14.35
CA ASP A 174 -7.59 1.84 14.67
C ASP A 174 -7.75 0.34 14.38
N TYR A 175 -7.22 -0.13 13.25
CA TYR A 175 -7.24 -1.56 12.93
C TYR A 175 -6.41 -2.42 13.90
N ILE A 176 -5.27 -1.92 14.36
CA ILE A 176 -4.41 -2.68 15.29
C ILE A 176 -4.97 -2.61 16.71
N LEU A 177 -5.28 -1.43 17.20
CA LEU A 177 -5.68 -1.20 18.60
C LEU A 177 -7.14 -1.62 18.86
N GLN A 178 -8.01 -1.48 17.86
CA GLN A 178 -9.43 -1.87 17.90
C GLN A 178 -10.18 -1.19 19.05
N PRO A 179 -10.38 0.15 19.00
CA PRO A 179 -11.03 0.91 20.06
C PRO A 179 -12.44 0.39 20.38
N ASP A 180 -13.19 -0.07 19.39
CA ASP A 180 -14.52 -0.66 19.60
C ASP A 180 -14.50 -1.88 20.52
N LEU A 181 -13.42 -2.66 20.51
CA LEU A 181 -13.23 -3.84 21.37
C LEU A 181 -12.56 -3.50 22.70
N TYR A 182 -11.77 -2.45 22.73
CA TYR A 182 -10.98 -2.02 23.92
C TYR A 182 -11.21 -0.52 24.23
N PRO A 183 -12.46 -0.07 24.43
CA PRO A 183 -12.76 1.36 24.56
C PRO A 183 -12.05 2.02 25.75
N THR A 184 -11.90 1.33 26.86
CA THR A 184 -11.20 1.88 28.05
C THR A 184 -9.72 2.17 27.82
N LEU A 185 -9.11 1.63 26.78
CA LEU A 185 -7.70 1.80 26.46
C LEU A 185 -7.45 2.73 25.26
N TYR A 186 -8.40 2.82 24.32
CA TYR A 186 -8.13 3.43 23.00
C TYR A 186 -9.25 4.34 22.46
N ASP A 187 -10.41 4.47 23.13
CA ASP A 187 -11.53 5.28 22.63
C ASP A 187 -11.18 6.76 22.47
N ASP A 188 -10.40 7.31 23.41
CA ASP A 188 -9.98 8.71 23.43
C ASP A 188 -8.61 8.94 22.74
N LEU A 189 -8.17 8.06 21.84
CA LEU A 189 -6.88 8.20 21.18
C LEU A 189 -6.79 9.47 20.33
N HIS A 190 -6.04 10.45 20.79
CA HIS A 190 -5.75 11.65 20.01
C HIS A 190 -4.60 11.41 19.01
N HIS A 191 -4.96 11.08 17.75
CA HIS A 191 -3.98 10.77 16.70
C HIS A 191 -3.77 11.95 15.75
N VAL A 192 -2.54 12.45 15.67
CA VAL A 192 -2.13 13.56 14.81
C VAL A 192 -1.03 13.13 13.86
N VAL A 193 -1.18 13.48 12.59
CA VAL A 193 -0.14 13.31 11.56
C VAL A 193 0.18 14.66 10.93
N ARG A 194 1.47 14.98 10.82
CA ARG A 194 1.97 16.17 10.12
C ARG A 194 3.09 15.77 9.15
N ILE A 195 3.10 16.41 7.98
CA ILE A 195 4.18 16.30 7.01
C ILE A 195 4.58 17.73 6.66
N ASN A 196 5.86 18.02 6.70
CA ASN A 196 6.39 19.34 6.43
C ASN A 196 7.46 19.24 5.34
N TYR A 197 7.31 20.05 4.30
CA TYR A 197 8.34 20.21 3.29
C TYR A 197 9.50 21.04 3.86
N TYR A 198 10.71 20.50 3.83
CA TYR A 198 11.90 21.16 4.32
C TYR A 198 13.09 20.89 3.39
N PRO A 199 13.34 21.74 2.40
CA PRO A 199 14.35 21.54 1.35
C PRO A 199 15.74 21.13 1.85
N PRO A 200 16.25 21.68 2.99
CA PRO A 200 17.58 21.30 3.48
C PRO A 200 17.73 19.82 3.86
N ARG A 201 16.60 19.09 4.03
CA ARG A 201 16.63 17.65 4.33
C ARG A 201 16.99 16.80 3.10
N GLY A 202 16.81 17.32 1.87
CA GLY A 202 17.04 16.58 0.63
C GLY A 202 16.19 15.32 0.57
N ASP A 203 16.77 14.19 0.15
CA ASP A 203 16.10 12.90 0.05
C ASP A 203 15.90 12.18 1.40
N ASN A 204 16.48 12.69 2.47
CA ASN A 204 16.28 12.10 3.79
C ASN A 204 14.93 12.52 4.36
N LYS A 205 14.33 11.59 5.08
CA LYS A 205 13.10 11.78 5.82
C LYS A 205 13.36 11.56 7.30
N GLU A 206 13.05 12.56 8.09
CA GLU A 206 13.13 12.47 9.54
C GLU A 206 11.71 12.47 10.11
N GLY A 207 11.39 11.43 10.87
CA GLY A 207 10.11 11.26 11.53
C GLY A 207 10.25 11.25 13.04
N TRP A 208 9.41 12.03 13.73
CA TRP A 208 9.28 11.96 15.19
C TRP A 208 7.89 11.48 15.55
N ASP A 209 7.85 10.52 16.47
CA ASP A 209 6.63 10.10 17.13
C ASP A 209 6.73 10.39 18.62
N ASN A 210 5.68 11.01 19.16
CA ASN A 210 5.45 11.13 20.58
C ASN A 210 4.20 10.34 20.92
N ILE A 211 4.34 9.33 21.77
CA ILE A 211 3.27 8.40 22.12
C ILE A 211 3.02 8.53 23.62
N ASP A 212 1.84 9.02 23.99
CA ASP A 212 1.42 9.15 25.37
C ASP A 212 0.65 7.90 25.78
N LEU A 213 1.22 7.17 26.72
CA LEU A 213 0.74 5.86 27.18
C LEU A 213 0.13 5.95 28.57
N VAL A 214 -0.83 5.07 28.82
CA VAL A 214 -1.45 4.90 30.14
C VAL A 214 -1.23 3.45 30.58
N GLY A 215 -0.50 3.30 31.67
CA GLY A 215 -0.24 2.01 32.29
C GLY A 215 -1.22 1.67 33.40
N TRP A 216 -0.89 0.62 34.15
CA TRP A 216 -1.69 0.18 35.26
C TRP A 216 -1.92 1.28 36.31
N LEU A 217 -3.11 1.34 36.87
CA LEU A 217 -3.57 2.40 37.81
C LEU A 217 -3.54 3.80 37.21
N GLY A 218 -3.60 3.94 35.87
CA GLY A 218 -3.57 5.22 35.21
C GLY A 218 -2.19 5.88 35.17
N TYR A 219 -1.10 5.11 35.38
CA TYR A 219 0.25 5.67 35.40
C TYR A 219 0.64 6.19 34.00
N PRO A 220 0.94 7.50 33.87
CA PRO A 220 1.31 8.09 32.60
C PRO A 220 2.75 7.76 32.21
N MET A 221 2.95 7.37 30.97
CA MET A 221 4.25 7.08 30.36
C MET A 221 4.34 7.75 29.00
N GLN A 222 5.54 7.95 28.52
CA GLN A 222 5.76 8.53 27.21
C GLN A 222 6.84 7.73 26.46
N LEU A 223 6.57 7.40 25.21
CA LEU A 223 7.54 6.84 24.29
C LEU A 223 7.83 7.87 23.18
N LYS A 224 9.09 8.18 22.98
CA LYS A 224 9.55 9.05 21.89
C LYS A 224 10.41 8.28 20.92
N ILE A 225 10.14 8.46 19.63
CA ILE A 225 10.89 7.83 18.55
C ILE A 225 11.40 8.94 17.64
N ASN A 226 12.67 8.87 17.31
CA ASN A 226 13.26 9.66 16.24
C ASN A 226 13.82 8.68 15.21
N PHE A 227 13.34 8.78 13.97
CA PHE A 227 13.71 7.89 12.89
C PHE A 227 14.13 8.67 11.65
N LEU A 228 15.44 8.73 11.42
CA LEU A 228 15.99 9.28 10.20
C LEU A 228 16.20 8.16 9.19
N CYS A 229 15.55 8.27 8.02
CA CYS A 229 15.65 7.27 6.97
C CYS A 229 15.63 7.91 5.58
N ARG A 230 15.80 7.08 4.57
CA ARG A 230 15.54 7.44 3.17
C ARG A 230 14.51 6.45 2.64
N ASP A 231 13.28 6.94 2.38
CA ASP A 231 12.16 6.08 1.97
C ASP A 231 12.48 5.26 0.71
N SER A 232 13.18 5.83 -0.27
CA SER A 232 13.57 5.12 -1.49
C SER A 232 14.49 3.91 -1.24
N VAL A 233 15.38 4.02 -0.25
CA VAL A 233 16.28 2.91 0.14
C VAL A 233 15.52 1.81 0.87
N LEU A 234 14.52 2.18 1.68
CA LEU A 234 13.63 1.21 2.33
C LEU A 234 12.65 0.56 1.34
N ALA A 235 12.20 1.32 0.33
CA ALA A 235 11.24 0.86 -0.66
C ALA A 235 11.87 -0.08 -1.71
N ALA A 236 13.11 0.13 -2.10
CA ALA A 236 13.74 -0.64 -3.18
C ALA A 236 13.72 -2.16 -2.96
N PRO A 237 14.12 -2.72 -1.80
CA PRO A 237 14.01 -4.16 -1.55
C PRO A 237 12.55 -4.64 -1.52
N ILE A 238 11.61 -3.83 -1.03
CA ILE A 238 10.17 -4.16 -1.06
C ILE A 238 9.68 -4.31 -2.50
N VAL A 239 10.04 -3.40 -3.39
CA VAL A 239 9.68 -3.48 -4.82
C VAL A 239 10.27 -4.74 -5.44
N LEU A 240 11.52 -5.09 -5.13
CA LEU A 240 12.14 -6.32 -5.63
C LEU A 240 11.42 -7.57 -5.14
N ASP A 241 11.09 -7.65 -3.85
CA ASP A 241 10.29 -8.74 -3.29
C ASP A 241 8.92 -8.85 -3.97
N LEU A 242 8.22 -7.74 -4.14
CA LEU A 242 6.91 -7.71 -4.79
C LEU A 242 6.97 -8.22 -6.24
N VAL A 243 8.00 -7.86 -7.00
CA VAL A 243 8.20 -8.38 -8.37
C VAL A 243 8.36 -9.89 -8.36
N LEU A 244 9.22 -10.42 -7.46
CA LEU A 244 9.46 -11.86 -7.35
C LEU A 244 8.23 -12.63 -6.89
N LEU A 245 7.51 -12.11 -5.89
CA LEU A 245 6.36 -12.77 -5.29
C LEU A 245 5.11 -12.69 -6.18
N LEU A 246 4.92 -11.62 -6.92
CA LEU A 246 3.84 -11.51 -7.90
C LEU A 246 4.08 -12.40 -9.13
N ASP A 247 5.33 -12.53 -9.59
CA ASP A 247 5.67 -13.53 -10.62
C ASP A 247 5.41 -14.95 -10.11
N LEU A 248 5.76 -15.24 -8.85
CA LEU A 248 5.46 -16.52 -8.21
C LEU A 248 3.95 -16.77 -8.16
N ALA A 249 3.16 -15.78 -7.70
CA ALA A 249 1.70 -15.88 -7.67
C ALA A 249 1.12 -16.20 -9.05
N ARG A 250 1.57 -15.49 -10.09
CA ARG A 250 1.15 -15.74 -11.48
C ARG A 250 1.46 -17.16 -11.93
N ARG A 251 2.66 -17.66 -11.66
CA ARG A 251 3.07 -19.03 -12.00
C ARG A 251 2.31 -20.09 -11.21
N ALA A 252 1.90 -19.77 -10.00
CA ALA A 252 1.08 -20.65 -9.15
C ALA A 252 -0.42 -20.60 -9.49
N GLY A 253 -0.82 -19.82 -10.51
CA GLY A 253 -2.23 -19.67 -10.90
C GLY A 253 -3.08 -18.84 -9.94
N MET A 254 -2.45 -18.07 -9.07
CA MET A 254 -3.16 -17.18 -8.13
C MET A 254 -3.56 -15.89 -8.84
N ALA A 255 -4.85 -15.66 -9.01
CA ALA A 255 -5.41 -14.50 -9.68
C ALA A 255 -6.00 -13.49 -8.68
N GLY A 256 -6.18 -12.24 -9.11
CA GLY A 256 -6.82 -11.20 -8.31
C GLY A 256 -5.99 -10.75 -7.11
N ILE A 257 -6.66 -10.30 -6.06
CA ILE A 257 -6.04 -9.67 -4.89
C ILE A 257 -5.18 -10.68 -4.11
N GLN A 258 -3.91 -10.34 -3.92
CA GLN A 258 -2.93 -11.14 -3.17
C GLN A 258 -2.78 -10.61 -1.73
N GLU A 259 -3.74 -10.89 -0.87
CA GLU A 259 -3.80 -10.37 0.50
C GLU A 259 -2.61 -10.81 1.37
N TRP A 260 -1.97 -11.94 1.05
CA TRP A 260 -0.78 -12.43 1.74
C TRP A 260 0.44 -11.51 1.56
N LEU A 261 0.38 -10.56 0.61
CA LEU A 261 1.38 -9.51 0.41
C LEU A 261 1.11 -8.25 1.24
N SER A 262 0.09 -8.24 2.11
CA SER A 262 -0.24 -7.13 3.02
C SER A 262 0.94 -6.66 3.87
N PHE A 263 1.90 -7.56 4.16
CA PHE A 263 3.13 -7.26 4.88
C PHE A 263 3.89 -6.06 4.32
N TYR A 264 3.82 -5.82 3.01
CA TYR A 264 4.55 -4.78 2.32
C TYR A 264 3.83 -3.43 2.23
N PHE A 265 2.55 -3.36 2.61
CA PHE A 265 1.70 -2.20 2.33
C PHE A 265 1.15 -1.54 3.60
N LYS A 266 0.98 -0.21 3.55
CA LYS A 266 0.35 0.59 4.61
C LYS A 266 -1.16 0.44 4.61
N SER A 267 -1.77 0.37 3.43
CA SER A 267 -3.20 0.20 3.22
C SER A 267 -3.42 -1.03 2.32
N PRO A 268 -3.32 -2.25 2.87
CA PRO A 268 -3.44 -3.47 2.08
C PRO A 268 -4.78 -3.55 1.36
N ILE A 269 -4.74 -3.86 0.07
CA ILE A 269 -5.94 -4.21 -0.69
C ILE A 269 -6.43 -5.57 -0.19
N HIS A 270 -7.71 -5.66 0.11
CA HIS A 270 -8.35 -6.87 0.63
C HIS A 270 -9.72 -7.10 -0.03
N ALA A 271 -10.25 -8.32 0.07
CA ALA A 271 -11.62 -8.58 -0.33
C ALA A 271 -12.61 -7.83 0.57
N PRO A 272 -13.80 -7.45 0.06
CA PRO A 272 -14.76 -6.63 0.80
C PRO A 272 -15.17 -7.22 2.17
N ASP A 273 -15.21 -8.55 2.27
CA ASP A 273 -15.69 -9.26 3.46
C ASP A 273 -14.57 -9.65 4.44
N ILE A 274 -13.33 -9.23 4.16
CA ILE A 274 -12.17 -9.55 4.99
C ILE A 274 -11.71 -8.31 5.74
N TYR A 275 -11.56 -8.44 7.06
CA TYR A 275 -10.96 -7.39 7.89
C TYR A 275 -9.48 -7.19 7.51
N PRO A 276 -9.05 -5.97 7.20
CA PRO A 276 -7.67 -5.70 6.80
C PRO A 276 -6.74 -5.88 8.00
N GLU A 277 -5.82 -6.83 7.88
CA GLU A 277 -4.81 -7.07 8.92
C GLU A 277 -3.67 -6.05 8.83
N HIS A 278 -3.38 -5.36 9.92
CA HIS A 278 -2.30 -4.38 10.02
C HIS A 278 -1.21 -4.72 11.05
N ASP A 279 -1.41 -5.78 11.84
CA ASP A 279 -0.35 -6.30 12.71
C ASP A 279 0.76 -6.90 11.85
N LEU A 280 1.96 -6.32 11.94
CA LEU A 280 3.11 -6.71 11.13
C LEU A 280 3.49 -8.19 11.33
N PHE A 281 3.36 -8.69 12.54
CA PHE A 281 3.78 -10.05 12.87
C PHE A 281 2.78 -11.08 12.33
N ILE A 282 1.48 -10.76 12.37
CA ILE A 282 0.44 -11.58 11.74
C ILE A 282 0.59 -11.56 10.22
N GLN A 283 0.84 -10.39 9.62
CA GLN A 283 1.11 -10.26 8.18
C GLN A 283 2.33 -11.07 7.75
N LEU A 284 3.42 -11.03 8.54
CA LEU A 284 4.62 -11.83 8.27
C LEU A 284 4.31 -13.33 8.33
N MET A 285 3.50 -13.77 9.30
CA MET A 285 3.09 -15.17 9.42
C MET A 285 2.25 -15.60 8.22
N LYS A 286 1.30 -14.77 7.77
CA LYS A 286 0.51 -15.01 6.56
C LYS A 286 1.41 -15.17 5.33
N LEU A 287 2.38 -14.27 5.15
CA LEU A 287 3.37 -14.34 4.07
C LEU A 287 4.15 -15.66 4.10
N LYS A 288 4.73 -16.01 5.26
CA LYS A 288 5.48 -17.26 5.43
C LYS A 288 4.63 -18.50 5.15
N ASN A 289 3.42 -18.56 5.69
CA ASN A 289 2.52 -19.69 5.50
C ASN A 289 2.05 -19.83 4.05
N THR A 290 1.82 -18.73 3.33
CA THR A 290 1.52 -18.80 1.89
C THR A 290 2.68 -19.38 1.10
N LEU A 291 3.92 -18.96 1.39
CA LEU A 291 5.11 -19.52 0.74
C LEU A 291 5.30 -21.01 1.04
N ARG A 292 5.06 -21.44 2.30
CA ARG A 292 5.11 -22.85 2.70
C ARG A 292 4.03 -23.67 1.99
N TYR A 293 2.79 -23.14 1.94
CA TYR A 293 1.69 -23.77 1.21
C TYR A 293 2.04 -23.98 -0.27
N LEU A 294 2.59 -22.98 -0.94
CA LEU A 294 3.01 -23.08 -2.34
C LEU A 294 4.13 -24.10 -2.58
N ARG A 295 4.93 -24.37 -1.57
CA ARG A 295 5.98 -25.40 -1.60
C ARG A 295 5.52 -26.79 -1.16
N GLY A 296 4.28 -26.93 -0.70
CA GLY A 296 3.76 -28.17 -0.11
C GLY A 296 4.37 -28.51 1.24
N GLU A 297 4.86 -27.48 1.97
CA GLU A 297 5.41 -27.65 3.32
C GLU A 297 4.31 -27.48 4.38
N GLU A 298 4.54 -28.05 5.55
CA GLU A 298 3.64 -27.89 6.72
C GLU A 298 3.55 -26.42 7.14
N LEU A 299 2.33 -25.96 7.46
CA LEU A 299 2.10 -24.58 7.88
C LEU A 299 2.58 -24.37 9.32
N ILE A 300 3.05 -23.15 9.61
CA ILE A 300 3.38 -22.73 10.96
C ILE A 300 2.06 -22.48 11.72
N THR A 301 1.71 -23.35 12.66
CA THR A 301 0.47 -23.28 13.43
C THR A 301 0.70 -22.89 14.90
N HIS A 302 1.93 -23.10 15.40
CA HIS A 302 2.36 -22.75 16.75
C HIS A 302 3.84 -22.39 16.72
N LEU A 303 4.24 -21.41 17.50
CA LEU A 303 5.62 -20.93 17.56
C LEU A 303 6.21 -21.27 18.92
N GLY A 304 7.39 -21.88 18.90
CA GLY A 304 8.21 -22.12 20.09
C GLY A 304 7.87 -23.38 20.88
N LEU A 305 6.90 -24.19 20.46
CA LEU A 305 6.64 -25.48 21.12
C LEU A 305 7.62 -26.57 20.70
N GLU A 306 8.18 -26.45 19.53
CA GLU A 306 9.20 -27.35 18.96
C GLU A 306 10.49 -27.42 19.79
N TYR A 307 10.70 -26.49 20.69
CA TYR A 307 11.86 -26.49 21.59
C TYR A 307 11.67 -27.29 22.87
N TYR A 308 10.48 -27.81 23.10
CA TYR A 308 10.10 -28.53 24.33
C TYR A 308 9.79 -29.99 24.07
N ASP A 309 9.88 -30.45 22.84
CA ASP A 309 9.79 -31.85 22.44
C ASP A 309 11.21 -32.54 22.49
#